data_13a42a6e6535e4182c0aea4044596a0b
#
_entry.id   13a42a6e6535e4182c0aea4044596a0b
#
_cell.length_a   1.000
_cell.length_b   1.000
_cell.length_c   1.000
_cell.angle_alpha   90.00
_cell.angle_beta   90.00
_cell.angle_gamma   90.00
#
_symmetry.space_group_name_H-M   'P 1'
#
loop_
_entity.id
_entity.type
_entity.pdbx_description
1 polymer ?
#
loop_
_entity_poly.entity_id
_entity_poly.type
_entity_poly.pdbx_seq_one_letter_code
_entity_poly.pdbx_strand_id
1 'polypeptide(L)'
;MTMKNTEKYTRYALCREMMETVSLVRNLDTAPMEAIAVTSDRVLLSGEGSSRIFPAKHLIARALRSAGAPRIATEACLQAREYDLEGYHVFIGSNSGRTAEGVKLIRHLRARGAGVTLTGVVAHDGTPIALESXNRVVLQXGAEEAVAATKSVVEQALVXDEIFRDLLGEPGXDREKLAAVMEEALTVEXDPALVARVAASPMIYFAGRNDGVAEELTLKTNEITRKRADYLEGTYAVHGIEXVMNPEDTVVLIDPYPEEEDKFAQVLSEGVGLHVVAIASRETRFPTIRIPQAGPEAVXAQLAAGWNLLVETGIALGVNPDKPQRARKVGNEFQGS
;
A
#
# COMPACT_ATOMS: atom_id res chain seq x y z
N MET A 1 -1.05 8.45 26.31
CA MET A 1 0.18 7.76 26.66
C MET A 1 0.50 6.74 25.58
N THR A 2 1.68 6.83 24.95
CA THR A 2 2.07 5.89 23.91
C THR A 2 2.59 4.60 24.54
N MET A 3 2.32 3.47 23.90
CA MET A 3 2.87 2.19 24.31
C MET A 3 4.33 2.08 23.91
N LYS A 4 5.10 1.35 24.69
CA LYS A 4 6.44 0.97 24.26
C LYS A 4 6.35 0.11 22.99
N ASN A 5 7.35 0.22 22.13
CA ASN A 5 7.31 -0.48 20.83
C ASN A 5 7.09 -1.98 20.98
N THR A 6 7.73 -2.62 21.96
CA THR A 6 7.54 -4.07 22.17
C THR A 6 6.09 -4.41 22.50
N GLU A 7 5.47 -3.63 23.39
CA GLU A 7 4.06 -3.85 23.75
C GLU A 7 3.14 -3.61 22.55
N LYS A 8 3.39 -2.54 21.80
CA LYS A 8 2.59 -2.18 20.63
C LYS A 8 2.55 -3.33 19.62
N TYR A 9 3.70 -3.92 19.34
CA TYR A 9 3.80 -4.94 18.29
C TYR A 9 3.53 -6.36 18.79
N THR A 10 3.03 -6.52 20.00
CA THR A 10 2.61 -7.84 20.52
C THR A 10 1.13 -7.88 20.91
N ARG A 11 0.49 -6.73 21.07
CA ARG A 11 -0.85 -6.66 21.66
C ARG A 11 -1.95 -7.13 20.72
N TYR A 12 -1.86 -6.78 19.45
CA TYR A 12 -2.92 -7.08 18.47
C TYR A 12 -2.36 -7.88 17.31
N ALA A 13 -3.21 -8.70 16.69
CA ALA A 13 -2.80 -9.46 15.50
C ALA A 13 -2.32 -8.51 14.40
N LEU A 14 -3.06 -7.42 14.16
CA LEU A 14 -2.64 -6.41 13.19
C LEU A 14 -1.20 -5.98 13.42
N CYS A 15 -0.89 -5.62 14.67
CA CYS A 15 0.44 -5.08 14.98
C CYS A 15 1.52 -6.13 14.85
N ARG A 16 1.24 -7.36 15.31
CA ARG A 16 2.20 -8.46 15.13
C ARG A 16 2.48 -8.68 13.65
N GLU A 17 1.43 -8.65 12.82
CA GLU A 17 1.58 -8.88 11.38
C GLU A 17 2.38 -7.76 10.71
N MET A 18 2.21 -6.52 11.16
CA MET A 18 3.07 -5.44 10.67
C MET A 18 4.55 -5.73 10.93
N MET A 19 4.88 -6.14 12.16
CA MET A 19 6.27 -6.40 12.50
C MET A 19 6.78 -7.68 11.82
N GLU A 20 5.91 -8.67 11.58
CA GLU A 20 6.30 -9.88 10.85
C GLU A 20 6.72 -9.57 9.42
N THR A 21 6.32 -8.42 8.88
CA THR A 21 6.76 -7.99 7.55
C THR A 21 8.29 -7.93 7.48
N VAL A 22 8.94 -7.55 8.58
CA VAL A 22 10.40 -7.42 8.60
C VAL A 22 11.09 -8.76 8.31
N SER A 23 10.69 -9.83 9.02
CA SER A 23 11.29 -11.13 8.76
C SER A 23 10.83 -11.72 7.43
N LEU A 24 9.61 -11.44 7.01
CA LEU A 24 9.13 -11.87 5.70
C LEU A 24 10.01 -11.30 4.59
N VAL A 25 10.29 -10.00 4.65
CA VAL A 25 11.17 -9.36 3.65
C VAL A 25 12.56 -9.98 3.67
N ARG A 26 13.13 -10.15 4.87
CA ARG A 26 14.49 -10.67 5.02
C ARG A 26 14.64 -12.08 4.43
N ASN A 27 13.60 -12.90 4.56
CA ASN A 27 13.66 -14.31 4.20
C ASN A 27 12.91 -14.66 2.91
N LEU A 28 12.49 -13.66 2.15
CA LEU A 28 11.69 -13.90 0.94
C LEU A 28 12.44 -14.76 -0.07
N ASP A 29 11.81 -15.85 -0.49
CA ASP A 29 12.34 -16.71 -1.56
C ASP A 29 11.87 -16.13 -2.90
N THR A 30 12.80 -15.71 -3.73
CA THR A 30 12.47 -15.08 -5.01
C THR A 30 12.31 -16.08 -6.16
N ALA A 31 12.65 -17.34 -5.96
CA ALA A 31 12.60 -18.33 -7.05
C ALA A 31 11.23 -18.42 -7.73
N PRO A 32 10.09 -18.39 -6.99
CA PRO A 32 8.80 -18.44 -7.68
C PRO A 32 8.56 -17.26 -8.63
N MET A 33 9.07 -16.09 -8.27
CA MET A 33 8.91 -14.90 -9.12
C MET A 33 9.80 -14.99 -10.37
N GLU A 34 11.01 -15.51 -10.20
CA GLU A 34 11.94 -15.66 -11.30
C GLU A 34 11.40 -16.59 -12.39
N ALA A 35 10.48 -17.47 -12.03
CA ALA A 35 9.86 -18.40 -12.97
C ALA A 35 8.79 -17.73 -13.83
N ILE A 36 8.37 -16.49 -13.50
CA ILE A 36 7.31 -15.81 -14.26
C ILE A 36 7.96 -15.00 -15.37
N ALA A 37 7.69 -15.36 -16.61
CA ALA A 37 8.21 -14.62 -17.78
C ALA A 37 7.17 -13.58 -18.19
N VAL A 38 7.62 -12.33 -18.37
CA VAL A 38 6.79 -11.26 -18.91
C VAL A 38 7.33 -10.90 -20.28
N THR A 39 6.60 -11.30 -21.32
CA THR A 39 7.02 -11.06 -22.71
C THR A 39 6.19 -9.98 -23.39
N SER A 40 5.04 -9.64 -22.85
CA SER A 40 4.20 -8.58 -23.40
C SER A 40 4.75 -7.21 -23.04
N ASP A 41 4.63 -6.28 -23.97
CA ASP A 41 4.96 -4.87 -23.68
C ASP A 41 3.79 -4.12 -23.04
N ARG A 42 2.66 -4.81 -22.81
CA ARG A 42 1.47 -4.22 -22.18
C ARG A 42 1.06 -5.11 -21.00
N VAL A 43 0.93 -4.51 -19.84
CA VAL A 43 0.66 -5.21 -18.59
C VAL A 43 -0.49 -4.52 -17.86
N LEU A 44 -1.41 -5.31 -17.32
CA LEU A 44 -2.44 -4.80 -16.42
C LEU A 44 -2.27 -5.44 -15.05
N LEU A 45 -2.17 -4.60 -14.03
CA LEU A 45 -2.15 -5.07 -12.65
C LEU A 45 -3.52 -4.81 -12.07
N SER A 46 -4.23 -5.86 -11.66
CA SER A 46 -5.60 -5.76 -11.19
C SER A 46 -5.75 -6.39 -9.81
N GLY A 47 -6.86 -6.13 -9.18
CA GLY A 47 -7.17 -6.58 -7.83
C GLY A 47 -8.16 -5.62 -7.21
N GLU A 48 -8.42 -5.81 -5.92
CA GLU A 48 -9.34 -4.94 -5.20
C GLU A 48 -8.66 -4.40 -3.94
N GLY A 49 -8.89 -3.11 -3.66
CA GLY A 49 -8.38 -2.50 -2.44
C GLY A 49 -6.87 -2.62 -2.31
N SER A 50 -6.42 -3.06 -1.14
CA SER A 50 -4.98 -3.14 -0.83
C SER A 50 -4.23 -4.13 -1.72
N SER A 51 -4.91 -5.10 -2.31
CA SER A 51 -4.26 -6.02 -3.24
C SER A 51 -3.95 -5.38 -4.59
N ARG A 52 -4.36 -4.13 -4.79
CA ARG A 52 -4.07 -3.39 -6.00
C ARG A 52 -3.35 -2.07 -5.73
N ILE A 53 -3.79 -1.31 -4.71
CA ILE A 53 -3.39 0.09 -4.57
C ILE A 53 -1.87 0.24 -4.50
N PHE A 54 -1.25 -0.22 -3.43
CA PHE A 54 0.19 -0.03 -3.27
C PHE A 54 1.00 -0.90 -4.23
N PRO A 55 0.70 -2.21 -4.35
CA PRO A 55 1.53 -3.04 -5.25
C PRO A 55 1.54 -2.54 -6.69
N ALA A 56 0.39 -2.15 -7.22
CA ALA A 56 0.33 -1.73 -8.62
C ALA A 56 0.90 -0.34 -8.83
N LYS A 57 0.50 0.63 -8.00
CA LYS A 57 0.91 2.02 -8.25
C LYS A 57 2.39 2.23 -7.98
N HIS A 58 2.94 1.52 -6.99
CA HIS A 58 4.37 1.53 -6.74
C HIS A 58 5.15 1.06 -7.97
N LEU A 59 4.74 -0.06 -8.56
CA LEU A 59 5.44 -0.58 -9.73
C LEU A 59 5.29 0.34 -10.94
N ILE A 60 4.09 0.88 -11.16
CA ILE A 60 3.87 1.81 -12.27
C ILE A 60 4.80 3.03 -12.14
N ALA A 61 4.91 3.59 -10.93
CA ALA A 61 5.77 4.74 -10.72
C ALA A 61 7.23 4.41 -11.02
N ARG A 62 7.69 3.22 -10.65
CA ARG A 62 9.04 2.78 -10.95
C ARG A 62 9.25 2.58 -12.46
N ALA A 63 8.28 1.94 -13.10
CA ALA A 63 8.36 1.66 -14.53
C ALA A 63 8.45 2.95 -15.35
N LEU A 64 7.69 3.97 -14.94
CA LEU A 64 7.69 5.24 -15.65
C LEU A 64 9.02 5.98 -15.55
N ARG A 65 9.86 5.62 -14.56
CA ARG A 65 11.20 6.19 -14.42
C ARG A 65 12.25 5.38 -15.19
N SER A 66 11.85 4.31 -15.83
CA SER A 66 12.77 3.35 -16.45
C SER A 66 12.54 3.32 -17.95
N ALA A 67 13.58 3.64 -18.73
CA ALA A 67 13.49 3.58 -20.19
C ALA A 67 13.33 2.13 -20.64
N GLY A 68 12.40 1.88 -21.56
CA GLY A 68 12.19 0.56 -22.11
C GLY A 68 11.33 -0.37 -21.29
N ALA A 69 10.79 0.09 -20.18
CA ALA A 69 9.88 -0.72 -19.39
C ALA A 69 8.57 -0.96 -20.17
N PRO A 70 7.88 -2.08 -19.91
CA PRO A 70 6.57 -2.27 -20.52
C PRO A 70 5.58 -1.21 -20.05
N ARG A 71 4.50 -1.04 -20.79
CA ARG A 71 3.42 -0.12 -20.41
C ARG A 71 2.55 -0.84 -19.39
N ILE A 72 2.50 -0.30 -18.19
CA ILE A 72 1.78 -0.91 -17.08
C ILE A 72 0.61 -0.02 -16.68
N ALA A 73 -0.58 -0.61 -16.65
CA ALA A 73 -1.79 0.07 -16.19
C ALA A 73 -2.37 -0.67 -15.00
N THR A 74 -3.29 -0.03 -14.29
CA THR A 74 -4.00 -0.68 -13.19
C THR A 74 -5.46 -0.29 -13.20
N GLU A 75 -6.34 -1.27 -12.97
CA GLU A 75 -7.77 -1.07 -12.84
C GLU A 75 -8.34 -2.12 -11.92
N ALA A 76 -9.44 -1.78 -11.27
CA ALA A 76 -10.21 -2.78 -10.53
C ALA A 76 -10.79 -3.82 -11.49
N CYS A 77 -11.08 -5.00 -10.96
CA CYS A 77 -11.33 -6.15 -11.82
C CYS A 77 -12.60 -6.01 -12.68
N LEU A 78 -13.68 -5.44 -12.12
CA LEU A 78 -14.90 -5.34 -12.92
C LEU A 78 -14.74 -4.33 -14.06
N GLN A 79 -14.11 -3.20 -13.79
CA GLN A 79 -13.88 -2.21 -14.84
C GLN A 79 -12.93 -2.76 -15.91
N ALA A 80 -11.95 -3.56 -15.52
CA ALA A 80 -11.00 -4.16 -16.46
C ALA A 80 -11.71 -5.02 -17.52
N ARG A 81 -12.88 -5.58 -17.20
CA ARG A 81 -13.63 -6.37 -18.18
C ARG A 81 -14.13 -5.53 -19.35
N GLU A 82 -14.17 -4.21 -19.19
CA GLU A 82 -14.65 -3.32 -20.25
C GLU A 82 -13.58 -2.97 -21.27
N TYR A 83 -12.35 -3.41 -21.06
CA TYR A 83 -11.20 -3.01 -21.86
C TYR A 83 -10.79 -4.12 -22.84
N ASP A 84 -10.19 -3.70 -23.96
CA ASP A 84 -9.59 -4.63 -24.90
C ASP A 84 -8.19 -4.99 -24.36
N LEU A 85 -8.10 -6.17 -23.79
CA LEU A 85 -6.85 -6.64 -23.16
C LEU A 85 -6.12 -7.68 -24.02
N GLU A 86 -6.45 -7.79 -25.30
CA GLU A 86 -5.75 -8.73 -26.18
C GLU A 86 -4.25 -8.41 -26.17
N GLY A 87 -3.44 -9.42 -25.96
CA GLY A 87 -1.99 -9.28 -25.94
C GLY A 87 -1.41 -8.81 -24.62
N TYR A 88 -2.25 -8.51 -23.65
CA TYR A 88 -1.78 -8.08 -22.33
C TYR A 88 -1.34 -9.27 -21.49
N HIS A 89 -0.41 -8.98 -20.58
CA HIS A 89 -0.17 -9.83 -19.42
C HIS A 89 -0.94 -9.24 -18.25
N VAL A 90 -1.92 -9.95 -17.75
CA VAL A 90 -2.80 -9.48 -16.68
C VAL A 90 -2.43 -10.21 -15.38
N PHE A 91 -2.13 -9.42 -14.35
CA PHE A 91 -1.85 -9.94 -13.01
C PHE A 91 -3.05 -9.63 -12.12
N ILE A 92 -3.51 -10.61 -11.35
CA ILE A 92 -4.63 -10.41 -10.44
C ILE A 92 -4.17 -10.73 -9.03
N GLY A 93 -4.11 -9.69 -8.19
CA GLY A 93 -3.75 -9.82 -6.77
C GLY A 93 -4.97 -10.08 -5.92
N SER A 94 -4.89 -11.08 -5.05
CA SER A 94 -5.99 -11.42 -4.15
C SER A 94 -5.44 -12.21 -2.98
N ASN A 95 -5.51 -11.66 -1.79
CA ASN A 95 -5.02 -12.38 -0.62
C ASN A 95 -5.77 -13.71 -0.46
N SER A 96 -7.09 -13.69 -0.47
CA SER A 96 -7.87 -14.91 -0.32
C SER A 96 -7.81 -15.85 -1.52
N GLY A 97 -7.47 -15.33 -2.70
CA GLY A 97 -7.55 -16.08 -3.95
C GLY A 97 -8.99 -16.33 -4.41
N ARG A 98 -9.96 -15.72 -3.72
CA ARG A 98 -11.39 -15.94 -3.96
C ARG A 98 -12.17 -14.65 -4.19
N THR A 99 -11.49 -13.52 -4.33
CA THR A 99 -12.15 -12.23 -4.55
C THR A 99 -13.09 -12.36 -5.75
N ALA A 100 -14.37 -12.04 -5.52
CA ALA A 100 -15.41 -12.30 -6.52
C ALA A 100 -15.11 -11.58 -7.84
N GLU A 101 -14.69 -10.33 -7.75
CA GLU A 101 -14.40 -9.53 -8.95
C GLU A 101 -13.23 -10.12 -9.75
N GLY A 102 -12.21 -10.63 -9.05
CA GLY A 102 -11.07 -11.27 -9.71
C GLY A 102 -11.47 -12.53 -10.46
N VAL A 103 -12.30 -13.37 -9.83
CA VAL A 103 -12.79 -14.58 -10.48
C VAL A 103 -13.60 -14.21 -11.72
N LYS A 104 -14.46 -13.19 -11.61
CA LYS A 104 -15.25 -12.73 -12.75
C LYS A 104 -14.38 -12.22 -13.89
N LEU A 105 -13.29 -11.51 -13.58
CA LEU A 105 -12.39 -11.02 -14.62
C LEU A 105 -11.70 -12.19 -15.33
N ILE A 106 -11.17 -13.15 -14.59
CA ILE A 106 -10.51 -14.30 -15.19
C ILE A 106 -11.45 -15.04 -16.14
N ARG A 107 -12.67 -15.32 -15.66
CA ARG A 107 -13.64 -16.07 -16.45
C ARG A 107 -14.08 -15.31 -17.69
N HIS A 108 -14.22 -13.98 -17.57
CA HIS A 108 -14.53 -13.14 -18.72
C HIS A 108 -13.45 -13.21 -19.77
N LEU A 109 -12.18 -13.08 -19.36
CA LEU A 109 -11.06 -13.10 -20.30
C LEU A 109 -10.90 -14.47 -20.96
N ARG A 110 -11.07 -15.52 -20.21
CA ARG A 110 -10.98 -16.88 -20.76
C ARG A 110 -12.10 -17.17 -21.75
N ALA A 111 -13.31 -16.72 -21.45
CA ALA A 111 -14.47 -16.94 -22.34
C ALA A 111 -14.29 -16.21 -23.67
N ARG A 112 -13.62 -15.07 -23.68
CA ARG A 112 -13.40 -14.35 -24.92
C ARG A 112 -12.33 -14.97 -25.79
N GLY A 113 -11.51 -15.86 -25.22
CA GLY A 113 -10.42 -16.48 -25.96
C GLY A 113 -9.36 -15.47 -26.38
N ALA A 114 -9.30 -14.34 -25.73
CA ALA A 114 -8.31 -13.31 -26.04
C ALA A 114 -6.90 -13.86 -25.78
N GLY A 115 -5.93 -13.36 -26.52
CA GLY A 115 -4.53 -13.73 -26.32
C GLY A 115 -3.97 -13.02 -25.09
N VAL A 116 -4.45 -13.41 -23.91
CA VAL A 116 -4.09 -12.80 -22.63
C VAL A 116 -3.32 -13.81 -21.80
N THR A 117 -2.19 -13.38 -21.22
CA THR A 117 -1.49 -14.19 -20.22
C THR A 117 -2.02 -13.77 -18.84
N LEU A 118 -2.42 -14.76 -18.02
CA LEU A 118 -2.99 -14.50 -16.71
C LEU A 118 -2.06 -15.03 -15.64
N THR A 119 -1.70 -14.17 -14.68
CA THR A 119 -0.93 -14.56 -13.49
C THR A 119 -1.68 -14.17 -12.24
N GLY A 120 -1.97 -15.14 -11.39
CA GLY A 120 -2.55 -14.88 -10.07
C GLY A 120 -1.47 -14.66 -9.03
N VAL A 121 -1.68 -13.71 -8.13
CA VAL A 121 -0.81 -13.49 -6.98
C VAL A 121 -1.69 -13.64 -5.74
N VAL A 122 -1.56 -14.76 -5.05
CA VAL A 122 -2.52 -15.17 -4.01
C VAL A 122 -1.80 -15.68 -2.77
N ALA A 123 -2.45 -15.60 -1.61
CA ALA A 123 -1.87 -16.18 -0.40
C ALA A 123 -2.17 -17.67 -0.26
N HIS A 124 -3.18 -18.18 -0.98
CA HIS A 124 -3.60 -19.57 -0.81
C HIS A 124 -3.69 -20.27 -2.15
N ASP A 125 -2.86 -21.29 -2.32
CA ASP A 125 -2.93 -22.14 -3.50
C ASP A 125 -4.22 -22.94 -3.48
N GLY A 126 -4.62 -23.47 -4.65
CA GLY A 126 -5.86 -24.25 -4.73
C GLY A 126 -7.13 -23.43 -4.77
N THR A 127 -7.00 -22.10 -4.83
CA THR A 127 -8.17 -21.21 -4.89
C THR A 127 -8.52 -20.88 -6.34
N PRO A 128 -9.75 -20.41 -6.60
CA PRO A 128 -10.13 -20.16 -8.01
C PRO A 128 -9.17 -19.24 -8.76
N ILE A 129 -8.71 -18.16 -8.17
CA ILE A 129 -7.79 -17.26 -8.88
C ILE A 129 -6.48 -17.98 -9.20
N ALA A 130 -5.97 -18.76 -8.24
CA ALA A 130 -4.74 -19.52 -8.46
C ALA A 130 -4.91 -20.57 -9.56
N LEU A 131 -6.00 -21.34 -9.49
CA LEU A 131 -6.20 -22.47 -10.40
C LEU A 131 -6.58 -22.04 -11.80
N GLU A 132 -7.27 -20.92 -11.96
CA GLU A 132 -7.76 -20.49 -13.26
C GLU A 132 -6.82 -19.51 -13.96
N SER A 133 -5.68 -19.25 -13.33
CA SER A 133 -4.61 -18.46 -13.97
C SER A 133 -3.58 -19.41 -14.60
N UNK A 134 -3.02 -18.86 -15.49
CA UNK A 134 -2.07 -19.52 -16.15
C UNK A 134 -0.97 -19.81 -15.36
N ASN A 135 -0.36 -18.75 -14.85
CA ASN A 135 0.73 -18.74 -13.89
C ASN A 135 0.22 -18.30 -12.55
N ARG A 136 0.93 -18.67 -11.49
CA ARG A 136 0.58 -18.12 -10.17
C ARG A 136 1.82 -18.01 -9.29
N VAL A 137 1.79 -17.02 -8.41
CA VAL A 137 2.76 -16.86 -7.32
C VAL A 137 1.98 -16.97 -6.02
N VAL A 138 2.39 -17.90 -5.16
CA VAL A 138 1.76 -18.07 -3.86
C VAL A 138 2.58 -17.28 -2.84
N LEU A 139 1.92 -16.37 -2.13
CA LEU A 139 2.57 -15.52 -1.16
C LEU A 139 3.08 -16.33 0.02
N GLN A 140 4.15 -15.86 0.60
CA GLN A 140 4.85 -16.52 1.70
C GLN A 140 4.47 -15.97 3.09
N UNK A 141 3.48 -15.12 3.06
CA UNK A 141 3.05 -14.50 4.04
C UNK A 141 2.62 -15.23 5.10
N GLY A 142 2.24 -16.38 5.10
CA GLY A 142 1.60 -17.13 6.16
C GLY A 142 0.25 -16.57 6.54
N ALA A 143 -0.16 -16.85 7.76
CA ALA A 143 -1.47 -16.37 8.21
C ALA A 143 -1.48 -14.86 8.39
N GLU A 144 -2.55 -14.24 7.92
CA GLU A 144 -2.82 -12.82 8.17
C GLU A 144 -4.26 -12.70 8.65
N GLU A 145 -4.42 -12.55 9.96
CA GLU A 145 -5.72 -12.60 10.63
C GLU A 145 -6.43 -11.26 10.65
N ALA A 146 -5.67 -10.17 10.71
CA ALA A 146 -6.26 -8.84 10.81
C ALA A 146 -7.08 -8.51 9.58
N VAL A 147 -8.16 -7.75 9.77
CA VAL A 147 -8.97 -7.27 8.65
C VAL A 147 -8.12 -6.38 7.76
N ALA A 148 -7.37 -5.45 8.35
CA ALA A 148 -6.48 -4.58 7.59
C ALA A 148 -5.28 -5.38 7.11
N ALA A 149 -5.12 -5.49 5.80
CA ALA A 149 -3.97 -6.18 5.20
C ALA A 149 -2.72 -5.34 5.36
N THR A 150 -1.63 -5.95 5.78
CA THR A 150 -0.34 -5.26 5.94
C THR A 150 0.80 -6.04 5.29
N LYS A 151 1.22 -7.17 5.89
CA LYS A 151 2.36 -7.90 5.32
C LYS A 151 2.07 -8.44 3.93
N SER A 152 0.82 -8.82 3.65
CA SER A 152 0.46 -9.28 2.31
C SER A 152 0.57 -8.16 1.29
N VAL A 153 0.29 -6.91 1.67
CA VAL A 153 0.41 -5.76 0.77
C VAL A 153 1.86 -5.56 0.36
N VAL A 154 2.76 -5.61 1.33
CA VAL A 154 4.18 -5.44 1.05
C VAL A 154 4.69 -6.61 0.21
N GLU A 155 4.30 -7.83 0.55
CA GLU A 155 4.77 -8.98 -0.22
C GLU A 155 4.28 -8.92 -1.66
N GLN A 156 3.01 -8.54 -1.89
CA GLN A 156 2.51 -8.40 -3.25
C GLN A 156 3.33 -7.36 -4.04
N ALA A 157 3.70 -6.26 -3.39
CA ALA A 157 4.54 -5.26 -4.04
C ALA A 157 5.92 -5.84 -4.40
N LEU A 158 6.52 -6.59 -3.50
CA LEU A 158 7.82 -7.20 -3.74
C LEU A 158 7.74 -8.28 -4.82
N VAL A 159 6.63 -8.98 -4.91
CA VAL A 159 6.41 -9.94 -6.00
C VAL A 159 6.44 -9.23 -7.36
N UNK A 160 5.75 -8.18 -7.43
CA UNK A 160 5.70 -7.49 -8.49
C UNK A 160 6.91 -6.99 -8.87
N ASP A 161 7.76 -6.37 -7.90
CA ASP A 161 9.11 -5.83 -8.13
C ASP A 161 10.06 -6.89 -8.68
N GLU A 162 10.04 -8.04 -8.08
CA GLU A 162 10.98 -9.10 -8.45
C GLU A 162 10.71 -9.61 -9.87
N ILE A 163 9.43 -9.76 -10.23
CA ILE A 163 9.06 -10.21 -11.58
C ILE A 163 9.55 -9.22 -12.64
N PHE A 164 9.44 -7.92 -12.33
CA PHE A 164 9.75 -6.88 -13.32
C PHE A 164 11.17 -6.32 -13.21
N ARG A 165 11.96 -6.77 -12.23
CA ARG A 165 13.25 -6.17 -11.94
C ARG A 165 14.17 -6.08 -13.16
N ASP A 166 14.30 -7.19 -13.90
CA ASP A 166 15.17 -7.19 -15.07
C ASP A 166 14.63 -6.27 -16.18
N LEU A 167 13.32 -6.23 -16.35
CA LEU A 167 12.71 -5.36 -17.35
C LEU A 167 12.90 -3.87 -17.00
N LEU A 168 12.99 -3.56 -15.72
CA LEU A 168 13.25 -2.17 -15.28
C LEU A 168 14.74 -1.86 -15.23
N GLY A 169 15.61 -2.82 -15.46
CA GLY A 169 17.06 -2.63 -15.42
C GLY A 169 17.56 -2.34 -14.02
N GLU A 170 16.91 -2.89 -13.00
CA GLU A 170 17.25 -2.62 -11.61
C GLU A 170 18.03 -3.77 -10.99
N PRO A 171 18.97 -3.48 -10.05
CA PRO A 171 19.65 -4.55 -9.32
C PRO A 171 18.66 -5.26 -8.39
N GLY A 172 19.05 -6.41 -7.91
CA GLY A 172 18.23 -7.13 -6.97
C GLY A 172 18.00 -6.36 -5.68
N UNK A 173 16.90 -6.53 -5.04
CA UNK A 173 16.59 -5.88 -3.94
C UNK A 173 17.46 -6.35 -2.93
N ASP A 174 17.94 -5.47 -2.16
CA ASP A 174 18.71 -5.75 -0.96
C ASP A 174 17.73 -6.00 0.18
N ARG A 175 17.42 -7.24 0.41
CA ARG A 175 16.40 -7.64 1.40
C ARG A 175 16.79 -7.26 2.81
N GLU A 176 18.09 -7.40 3.17
CA GLU A 176 18.54 -7.00 4.50
C GLU A 176 18.35 -5.50 4.72
N LYS A 177 18.74 -4.71 3.74
CA LYS A 177 18.56 -3.25 3.83
C LYS A 177 17.08 -2.88 3.92
N LEU A 178 16.24 -3.48 3.10
CA LEU A 178 14.82 -3.17 3.11
C LEU A 178 14.20 -3.57 4.45
N ALA A 179 14.53 -4.75 4.97
CA ALA A 179 14.02 -5.19 6.27
C ALA A 179 14.45 -4.23 7.38
N ALA A 180 15.72 -3.82 7.39
CA ALA A 180 16.21 -2.90 8.40
C ALA A 180 15.54 -1.53 8.31
N VAL A 181 15.33 -1.02 7.10
CA VAL A 181 14.67 0.26 6.87
C VAL A 181 13.22 0.20 7.35
N MET A 182 12.52 -0.88 7.06
CA MET A 182 11.14 -1.03 7.50
C MET A 182 11.06 -1.15 9.02
N GLU A 183 11.97 -1.91 9.63
CA GLU A 183 11.99 -2.05 11.08
C GLU A 183 12.21 -0.70 11.75
N GLU A 184 13.14 0.09 11.23
CA GLU A 184 13.40 1.42 11.79
C GLU A 184 12.16 2.31 11.66
N ALA A 185 11.48 2.28 10.51
CA ALA A 185 10.26 3.09 10.31
C ALA A 185 9.13 2.64 11.24
N LEU A 186 9.00 1.33 11.47
CA LEU A 186 7.98 0.81 12.37
C LEU A 186 8.24 1.16 13.84
N THR A 187 9.50 1.43 14.20
CA THR A 187 9.88 1.63 15.60
C THR A 187 10.27 3.08 15.93
N VAL A 188 10.22 3.98 14.97
CA VAL A 188 10.49 5.40 15.26
C VAL A 188 9.41 5.90 16.22
N GLU A 189 9.87 6.67 17.24
CA GLU A 189 8.93 7.17 18.23
C GLU A 189 8.18 8.38 17.70
N UNK A 190 6.82 8.41 17.60
CA UNK A 190 6.06 9.39 17.19
C UNK A 190 5.88 10.20 18.32
N ASP A 191 6.02 11.53 18.40
CA ASP A 191 5.81 12.50 19.49
C ASP A 191 4.38 12.31 20.03
N PRO A 192 4.20 12.08 21.34
CA PRO A 192 2.83 11.89 21.87
C PRO A 192 1.90 13.07 21.59
N ALA A 193 2.40 14.29 21.57
CA ALA A 193 1.55 15.46 21.27
C ALA A 193 1.09 15.44 19.82
N LEU A 194 1.97 15.02 18.90
CA LEU A 194 1.61 14.87 17.50
C LEU A 194 0.53 13.80 17.35
N VAL A 195 0.72 12.65 17.98
CA VAL A 195 -0.25 11.56 17.92
C VAL A 195 -1.60 12.00 18.48
N ALA A 196 -1.58 12.70 19.62
CA ALA A 196 -2.83 13.17 20.24
C ALA A 196 -3.59 14.10 19.30
N ARG A 197 -2.88 14.97 18.60
CA ARG A 197 -3.54 15.89 17.67
C ARG A 197 -4.12 15.17 16.45
N VAL A 198 -3.40 14.18 15.93
CA VAL A 198 -3.93 13.35 14.83
C VAL A 198 -5.18 12.59 15.31
N ALA A 199 -5.11 12.03 16.53
CA ALA A 199 -6.24 11.28 17.08
C ALA A 199 -7.47 12.17 17.27
N ALA A 200 -7.28 13.44 17.61
CA ALA A 200 -8.39 14.37 17.79
C ALA A 200 -8.98 14.88 16.47
N SER A 201 -8.29 14.71 15.36
CA SER A 201 -8.70 15.27 14.09
C SER A 201 -9.95 14.56 13.54
N PRO A 202 -10.99 15.30 13.14
CA PRO A 202 -12.16 14.69 12.53
C PRO A 202 -11.85 14.08 11.17
N MET A 203 -10.88 14.62 10.46
CA MET A 203 -10.52 14.20 9.11
C MET A 203 -9.00 14.18 8.97
N ILE A 204 -8.47 13.11 8.38
CA ILE A 204 -7.05 13.01 8.09
C ILE A 204 -6.88 12.91 6.58
N TYR A 205 -6.07 13.82 6.03
CA TYR A 205 -5.73 13.80 4.62
C TYR A 205 -4.32 13.27 4.46
N PHE A 206 -4.13 12.38 3.49
CA PHE A 206 -2.79 11.93 3.11
C PHE A 206 -2.45 12.52 1.75
N ALA A 207 -1.42 13.34 1.70
CA ALA A 207 -1.00 13.99 0.45
C ALA A 207 0.36 13.45 0.04
N GLY A 208 0.43 12.93 -1.18
CA GLY A 208 1.67 12.34 -1.67
C GLY A 208 1.60 12.00 -3.15
N ARG A 209 2.66 11.42 -3.63
CA ARG A 209 2.74 11.02 -5.03
C ARG A 209 1.74 9.92 -5.34
N ASN A 210 1.42 9.78 -6.62
CA ASN A 210 0.52 8.70 -7.08
C ASN A 210 1.35 7.41 -7.21
N ASP A 211 1.92 6.97 -6.11
CA ASP A 211 2.76 5.76 -6.06
C ASP A 211 2.21 4.71 -5.11
N GLY A 212 0.99 4.93 -4.64
CA GLY A 212 0.29 3.97 -3.80
C GLY A 212 0.43 4.19 -2.31
N VAL A 213 1.45 4.93 -1.83
CA VAL A 213 1.67 5.05 -0.38
C VAL A 213 0.55 5.85 0.28
N ALA A 214 0.34 7.08 -0.17
CA ALA A 214 -0.68 7.94 0.46
C ALA A 214 -2.07 7.34 0.32
N GLU A 215 -2.36 6.76 -0.84
CA GLU A 215 -3.66 6.15 -1.07
C GLU A 215 -3.88 4.93 -0.18
N GLU A 216 -2.86 4.08 -0.04
CA GLU A 216 -2.95 2.91 0.83
C GLU A 216 -3.12 3.33 2.29
N LEU A 217 -2.40 4.36 2.73
CA LEU A 217 -2.54 4.86 4.10
C LEU A 217 -3.93 5.44 4.35
N THR A 218 -4.54 6.04 3.32
CA THR A 218 -5.92 6.51 3.43
C THR A 218 -6.87 5.36 3.76
N LEU A 219 -6.74 4.25 3.04
CA LEU A 219 -7.55 3.07 3.32
C LEU A 219 -7.27 2.51 4.72
N LYS A 220 -6.00 2.41 5.09
CA LYS A 220 -5.60 1.88 6.39
C LYS A 220 -6.11 2.77 7.55
N THR A 221 -6.25 4.06 7.31
CA THR A 221 -6.78 4.96 8.35
C THR A 221 -8.18 4.53 8.77
N ASN A 222 -9.04 4.23 7.79
CA ASN A 222 -10.39 3.76 8.08
C ASN A 222 -10.35 2.46 8.90
N GLU A 223 -9.49 1.55 8.49
CA GLU A 223 -9.46 0.21 9.06
C GLU A 223 -8.85 0.19 10.46
N ILE A 224 -7.84 1.02 10.71
CA ILE A 224 -7.09 0.98 11.99
C ILE A 224 -7.68 1.94 13.01
N THR A 225 -8.13 3.12 12.57
CA THR A 225 -8.54 4.18 13.50
C THR A 225 -10.04 4.46 13.48
N ARG A 226 -10.79 3.93 12.52
CA ARG A 226 -12.21 4.22 12.29
C ARG A 226 -12.45 5.69 11.91
N LYS A 227 -11.40 6.43 11.55
CA LYS A 227 -11.52 7.82 11.14
C LYS A 227 -11.73 7.92 9.64
N ARG A 228 -12.34 9.01 9.22
CA ARG A 228 -12.45 9.35 7.81
C ARG A 228 -11.12 9.88 7.32
N ALA A 229 -10.79 9.56 6.08
CA ALA A 229 -9.53 9.98 5.48
C ALA A 229 -9.72 10.20 3.98
N ASP A 230 -8.85 11.00 3.40
CA ASP A 230 -8.89 11.26 1.96
C ASP A 230 -7.46 11.28 1.41
N TYR A 231 -7.32 10.90 0.16
CA TYR A 231 -6.04 10.86 -0.54
C TYR A 231 -5.96 12.06 -1.49
N LEU A 232 -4.88 12.83 -1.38
CA LEU A 232 -4.66 14.02 -2.20
C LEU A 232 -3.36 13.84 -2.99
N GLU A 233 -3.51 13.64 -4.30
CA GLU A 233 -2.37 13.35 -5.17
C GLU A 233 -1.51 14.60 -5.40
N GLY A 234 -0.19 14.42 -5.33
CA GLY A 234 0.75 15.49 -5.68
C GLY A 234 0.56 16.73 -4.82
N THR A 235 0.28 17.85 -5.46
CA THR A 235 0.05 19.11 -4.75
C THR A 235 -1.44 19.46 -4.63
N TYR A 236 -2.32 18.48 -4.82
CA TYR A 236 -3.77 18.73 -4.78
C TYR A 236 -4.23 19.31 -3.43
N ALA A 237 -3.48 19.03 -2.36
CA ALA A 237 -3.81 19.59 -1.05
C ALA A 237 -3.86 21.12 -1.05
N VAL A 238 -3.22 21.78 -2.03
CA VAL A 238 -3.20 23.23 -2.12
C VAL A 238 -3.79 23.73 -3.44
N HIS A 239 -4.75 22.96 -3.99
CA HIS A 239 -5.40 23.30 -5.26
C HIS A 239 -6.92 23.25 -5.14
N GLY A 240 -7.45 23.86 -4.07
CA GLY A 240 -8.88 24.07 -3.92
C GLY A 240 -9.57 23.22 -2.86
N ILE A 241 -8.99 22.12 -2.46
CA ILE A 241 -9.59 21.25 -1.44
C ILE A 241 -9.64 21.96 -0.09
N GLU A 242 -8.76 22.94 0.13
CA GLU A 242 -8.74 23.69 1.38
C GLU A 242 -10.07 24.40 1.69
N UNK A 243 -10.74 24.34 0.81
CA UNK A 243 -11.96 24.83 0.92
C UNK A 243 -12.76 24.21 1.90
N VAL A 244 -12.61 23.00 2.07
CA VAL A 244 -13.40 22.24 3.03
C VAL A 244 -12.60 21.79 4.24
N MET A 245 -11.35 22.14 4.31
CA MET A 245 -10.49 21.77 5.44
C MET A 245 -10.73 22.71 6.63
N ASN A 246 -10.58 22.18 7.83
CA ASN A 246 -10.81 22.91 9.06
C ASN A 246 -9.56 22.87 9.94
N PRO A 247 -9.42 23.86 10.86
CA PRO A 247 -8.24 23.87 11.74
C PRO A 247 -8.04 22.61 12.56
N GLU A 248 -9.12 21.85 12.83
CA GLU A 248 -9.03 20.63 13.62
C GLU A 248 -8.53 19.43 12.82
N ASP A 249 -8.46 19.55 11.50
CA ASP A 249 -8.03 18.44 10.62
C ASP A 249 -6.52 18.31 10.61
N THR A 250 -6.04 17.16 10.08
CA THR A 250 -4.61 16.92 9.89
C THR A 250 -4.37 16.58 8.43
N VAL A 251 -3.29 17.11 7.87
CA VAL A 251 -2.73 16.66 6.59
C VAL A 251 -1.39 16.00 6.88
N VAL A 252 -1.21 14.77 6.40
CA VAL A 252 0.07 14.07 6.44
C VAL A 252 0.68 14.14 5.05
N LEU A 253 1.82 14.83 4.94
CA LEU A 253 2.54 14.98 3.68
C LEU A 253 3.58 13.87 3.57
N ILE A 254 3.46 13.03 2.54
CA ILE A 254 4.40 11.94 2.31
C ILE A 254 5.50 12.43 1.37
N ASP A 255 6.71 12.58 1.91
CA ASP A 255 7.89 13.01 1.16
C ASP A 255 7.56 14.24 0.30
N PRO A 256 7.20 15.37 0.93
CA PRO A 256 6.79 16.55 0.17
C PRO A 256 7.92 17.08 -0.69
N TYR A 257 7.57 17.66 -1.83
CA TYR A 257 8.53 18.34 -2.69
C TYR A 257 9.14 19.51 -1.91
N PRO A 258 10.48 19.57 -1.77
CA PRO A 258 11.09 20.65 -0.97
C PRO A 258 10.71 22.04 -1.48
N GLU A 259 10.62 22.20 -2.78
CA GLU A 259 10.33 23.50 -3.38
C GLU A 259 8.88 23.95 -3.17
N GLU A 260 7.99 23.04 -2.72
CA GLU A 260 6.59 23.35 -2.49
C GLU A 260 6.25 23.52 -1.01
N GLU A 261 7.21 23.35 -0.11
CA GLU A 261 6.92 23.40 1.33
C GLU A 261 6.39 24.77 1.76
N ASP A 262 6.93 25.86 1.18
CA ASP A 262 6.44 27.20 1.51
C ASP A 262 4.97 27.35 1.13
N LYS A 263 4.57 26.81 -0.02
CA LYS A 263 3.19 26.88 -0.44
C LYS A 263 2.28 26.04 0.47
N PHE A 264 2.71 24.85 0.84
CA PHE A 264 1.95 24.04 1.79
C PHE A 264 1.78 24.78 3.11
N ALA A 265 2.85 25.42 3.61
CA ALA A 265 2.74 26.17 4.87
C ALA A 265 1.80 27.35 4.72
N GLN A 266 1.93 28.10 3.65
CA GLN A 266 1.11 29.30 3.43
C GLN A 266 -0.37 28.95 3.36
N VAL A 267 -0.73 27.88 2.64
CA VAL A 267 -2.13 27.52 2.43
C VAL A 267 -2.70 26.73 3.60
N LEU A 268 -1.95 25.77 4.12
CA LEU A 268 -2.48 24.82 5.10
C LEU A 268 -2.22 25.25 6.54
N SER A 269 -0.94 25.40 6.92
CA SER A 269 -0.62 25.73 8.31
C SER A 269 -1.07 27.14 8.67
N GLU A 270 -0.81 28.10 7.79
CA GLU A 270 -1.10 29.51 8.05
C GLU A 270 -2.50 29.89 7.58
N GLY A 271 -2.87 29.46 6.38
CA GLY A 271 -4.16 29.84 5.79
C GLY A 271 -5.34 29.17 6.48
N VAL A 272 -5.36 27.85 6.51
CA VAL A 272 -6.43 27.12 7.20
C VAL A 272 -6.17 27.01 8.69
N GLY A 273 -4.90 26.87 9.08
CA GLY A 273 -4.52 26.69 10.48
C GLY A 273 -4.60 25.23 10.93
N LEU A 274 -4.57 24.29 10.00
CA LEU A 274 -4.67 22.90 10.38
C LEU A 274 -3.30 22.30 10.71
N HIS A 275 -3.32 21.09 11.23
CA HIS A 275 -2.12 20.36 11.63
C HIS A 275 -1.48 19.72 10.40
N VAL A 276 -0.22 20.07 10.13
CA VAL A 276 0.53 19.48 9.03
C VAL A 276 1.68 18.67 9.59
N VAL A 277 1.78 17.41 9.17
CA VAL A 277 2.83 16.47 9.58
C VAL A 277 3.48 15.95 8.31
N ALA A 278 4.80 15.76 8.31
CA ALA A 278 5.48 15.14 7.18
C ALA A 278 6.06 13.80 7.57
N ILE A 279 6.09 12.87 6.62
CA ILE A 279 6.88 11.65 6.71
C ILE A 279 7.97 11.79 5.64
N ALA A 280 9.22 11.85 6.06
CA ALA A 280 10.31 12.12 5.12
C ALA A 280 11.65 11.65 5.67
N SER A 281 12.61 11.45 4.78
CA SER A 281 13.96 11.06 5.17
C SER A 281 14.89 12.26 5.37
N ARG A 282 14.31 13.45 5.51
CA ARG A 282 15.02 14.70 5.74
C ARG A 282 14.20 15.58 6.67
N GLU A 283 14.82 16.63 7.15
CA GLU A 283 14.06 17.67 7.85
C GLU A 283 13.15 18.39 6.87
N THR A 284 11.96 18.70 7.33
CA THR A 284 11.05 19.55 6.56
C THR A 284 10.65 20.74 7.41
N ARG A 285 9.91 21.64 6.81
CA ARG A 285 9.39 22.81 7.51
C ARG A 285 8.30 22.44 8.54
N PHE A 286 7.84 21.19 8.55
CA PHE A 286 6.74 20.73 9.41
C PHE A 286 7.26 19.73 10.45
N PRO A 287 6.49 19.45 11.52
CA PRO A 287 6.83 18.30 12.36
C PRO A 287 6.97 17.07 11.49
N THR A 288 8.09 16.38 11.62
CA THR A 288 8.45 15.32 10.68
C THR A 288 8.69 14.00 11.40
N ILE A 289 8.03 12.97 10.91
CA ILE A 289 8.34 11.59 11.28
C ILE A 289 9.49 11.18 10.36
N ARG A 290 10.69 11.07 10.94
CA ARG A 290 11.90 10.82 10.16
C ARG A 290 12.04 9.34 9.87
N ILE A 291 12.30 9.04 8.61
CA ILE A 291 12.55 7.67 8.17
C ILE A 291 13.97 7.61 7.57
N PRO A 292 14.57 6.41 7.50
CA PRO A 292 15.90 6.30 6.90
C PRO A 292 15.88 6.64 5.42
N GLN A 293 17.02 7.10 4.92
CA GLN A 293 17.21 7.20 3.47
C GLN A 293 17.31 5.81 2.89
N ALA A 294 16.57 5.55 1.82
CA ALA A 294 16.46 4.19 1.29
C ALA A 294 16.37 4.12 -0.24
N GLY A 295 16.59 5.23 -0.94
CA GLY A 295 16.54 5.23 -2.40
C GLY A 295 15.21 4.67 -2.91
N PRO A 296 15.26 3.71 -3.85
CA PRO A 296 14.02 3.16 -4.41
C PRO A 296 13.15 2.46 -3.37
N GLU A 297 13.72 2.00 -2.24
CA GLU A 297 12.99 1.33 -1.17
C GLU A 297 12.33 2.31 -0.21
N ALA A 298 12.44 3.62 -0.44
CA ALA A 298 11.86 4.64 0.45
C ALA A 298 10.36 4.45 0.64
N VAL A 299 9.68 4.06 -0.38
CA VAL A 299 8.24 3.82 -0.30
C VAL A 299 7.86 2.73 0.72
N UNK A 300 8.52 1.80 0.92
CA UNK A 300 8.35 0.89 1.80
C UNK A 300 8.48 1.37 3.09
N ALA A 301 9.56 2.32 3.42
CA ALA A 301 9.72 2.99 4.72
C ALA A 301 8.58 3.97 4.99
N GLN A 302 8.15 4.70 3.99
CA GLN A 302 7.04 5.64 4.12
C GLN A 302 5.77 4.91 4.55
N LEU A 303 5.48 3.78 3.93
CA LEU A 303 4.31 2.98 4.27
C LEU A 303 4.38 2.49 5.72
N ALA A 304 5.55 1.97 6.13
CA ALA A 304 5.74 1.45 7.48
C ALA A 304 5.60 2.57 8.53
N ALA A 305 6.15 3.76 8.25
CA ALA A 305 6.00 4.89 9.16
C ALA A 305 4.55 5.33 9.26
N GLY A 306 3.83 5.29 8.15
CA GLY A 306 2.39 5.57 8.16
C GLY A 306 1.63 4.56 9.01
N TRP A 307 1.94 3.28 8.86
CA TRP A 307 1.34 2.25 9.71
C TRP A 307 1.59 2.54 11.18
N ASN A 308 2.84 2.88 11.53
CA ASN A 308 3.23 3.20 12.89
C ASN A 308 2.37 4.34 13.45
N LEU A 309 2.24 5.42 12.68
CA LEU A 309 1.41 6.56 13.07
C LEU A 309 -0.05 6.12 13.29
N LEU A 310 -0.60 5.31 12.38
CA LEU A 310 -1.99 4.89 12.48
C LEU A 310 -2.22 3.96 13.68
N VAL A 311 -1.26 3.08 13.99
CA VAL A 311 -1.37 2.23 15.18
C VAL A 311 -1.37 3.09 16.44
N GLU A 312 -0.45 4.05 16.54
CA GLU A 312 -0.41 4.94 17.70
C GLU A 312 -1.72 5.74 17.81
N THR A 313 -2.24 6.20 16.69
CA THR A 313 -3.51 6.94 16.67
C THR A 313 -4.66 6.06 17.16
N GLY A 314 -4.73 4.82 16.66
CA GLY A 314 -5.77 3.88 17.07
C GLY A 314 -5.68 3.55 18.56
N ILE A 315 -4.46 3.35 19.07
CA ILE A 315 -4.25 3.10 20.49
C ILE A 315 -4.73 4.32 21.32
N ALA A 316 -4.38 5.52 20.89
CA ALA A 316 -4.80 6.73 21.58
C ALA A 316 -6.33 6.88 21.63
N LEU A 317 -7.02 6.36 20.60
CA LEU A 317 -8.48 6.39 20.51
C LEU A 317 -9.14 5.23 21.23
N GLY A 318 -8.38 4.27 21.75
CA GLY A 318 -8.93 3.09 22.39
C GLY A 318 -9.54 2.08 21.42
N VAL A 319 -9.17 2.15 20.13
CA VAL A 319 -9.69 1.22 19.12
C VAL A 319 -8.99 -0.12 19.24
N ASN A 320 -9.75 -1.20 19.16
CA ASN A 320 -9.19 -2.54 19.02
C ASN A 320 -9.23 -2.90 17.53
N PRO A 321 -8.08 -2.89 16.84
CA PRO A 321 -8.08 -3.12 15.39
C PRO A 321 -8.44 -4.54 14.99
N ASP A 322 -8.40 -5.48 15.94
CA ASP A 322 -8.74 -6.87 15.67
C ASP A 322 -10.24 -7.15 15.80
N LYS A 323 -11.03 -6.15 16.21
CA LYS A 323 -12.48 -6.31 16.40
C LYS A 323 -13.23 -5.31 15.53
N PRO A 324 -13.35 -5.57 14.23
CA PRO A 324 -14.07 -4.64 13.34
C PRO A 324 -15.56 -4.64 13.66
N GLN A 325 -16.20 -3.50 13.42
CA GLN A 325 -17.63 -3.35 13.68
C GLN A 325 -18.47 -3.57 12.43
N ARG A 326 -17.97 -3.20 11.25
CA ARG A 326 -18.77 -3.21 10.04
C ARG A 326 -18.15 -3.95 8.86
N ALA A 327 -16.92 -4.44 9.00
CA ALA A 327 -16.21 -5.12 7.93
C ALA A 327 -15.65 -6.43 8.44
N ARG A 328 -15.34 -7.33 7.53
CA ARG A 328 -14.71 -8.60 7.88
C ARG A 328 -13.72 -9.00 6.80
N LYS A 329 -12.77 -9.84 7.17
CA LYS A 329 -11.64 -10.22 6.31
C LYS A 329 -12.10 -10.86 5.00
N VAL A 330 -13.11 -11.70 5.06
CA VAL A 330 -13.55 -12.50 3.91
C VAL A 330 -14.98 -12.16 3.51
N GLY A 331 -15.28 -10.87 3.48
CA GLY A 331 -16.64 -10.43 3.21
C GLY A 331 -17.08 -10.48 1.75
N ASN A 332 -16.17 -10.58 0.81
CA ASN A 332 -16.51 -10.47 -0.62
C ASN A 332 -15.86 -11.58 -1.43
N GLU A 333 -16.12 -12.81 -1.04
CA GLU A 333 -15.61 -13.98 -1.75
C GLU A 333 -16.62 -14.49 -2.78
N PHE A 334 -16.10 -15.03 -3.86
CA PHE A 334 -16.89 -15.67 -4.90
C PHE A 334 -17.61 -16.89 -4.30
N GLN A 335 -18.92 -16.98 -4.54
CA GLN A 335 -19.78 -18.01 -3.97
C GLN A 335 -20.18 -19.12 -4.96
N GLY A 336 -19.56 -19.14 -6.12
CA GLY A 336 -19.86 -20.16 -7.11
C GLY A 336 -18.79 -21.24 -7.17
N SER A 337 -19.07 -22.29 -7.95
CA SER A 337 -18.12 -23.36 -8.25
C SER A 337 -17.33 -23.05 -9.52
#